data_c500bff275b29152a70ff7567846fdeb
#
_entry.id   c500bff275b29152a70ff7567846fdeb
#
_cell.length_a   1.000
_cell.length_b   1.000
_cell.length_c   1.000
_cell.angle_alpha   90.00
_cell.angle_beta   90.00
_cell.angle_gamma   90.00
#
_symmetry.space_group_name_H-M   'P 1'
#
loop_
_entity.id
_entity.type
_entity.pdbx_description
1 polymer ?
#
loop_
_entity_poly.entity_id
_entity_poly.type
_entity_poly.pdbx_seq_one_letter_code
_entity_poly.pdbx_strand_id
1 'polypeptide(L)'
;MANHGRKFARALALAALCLLLGGCATNVSTDKLYALPSLPAEYASLEAEINALLSDGAEHAAPISGSNLQSVQMVDLDGDGVEEAVAFFRKATDERPVKIYFFRSNGDSYEQMALIEGTASSIYSITYYDLDGDGRREILVGFKSGTELQVLAVYTLRGSEPLNLLTTAYLRYAVSDLDGDGRQELTVLYSGEENRCMADCYTWDDRELSCISTLELSFSAPELSRVAAGALSDGQQALYVTGVADNSVAAYDILTVKNGVLRNVTQNTASSAADGGFRFLSLYPTDIDGS
;
A
#
# COMPACT_ATOMS: atom_id res chain seq x y z
N MET A 1 55.93 30.03 61.86
CA MET A 1 55.96 29.48 60.48
C MET A 1 54.72 28.73 60.03
N ALA A 2 53.67 28.53 60.86
CA ALA A 2 52.51 27.66 60.54
C ALA A 2 51.34 28.35 59.79
N ASN A 3 51.38 29.69 59.60
CA ASN A 3 50.22 30.45 59.06
C ASN A 3 50.25 30.70 57.54
N HIS A 4 51.42 30.53 56.90
CA HIS A 4 51.57 30.71 55.44
C HIS A 4 51.12 29.48 54.65
N GLY A 5 51.32 28.28 55.17
CA GLY A 5 50.93 27.05 54.52
C GLY A 5 49.38 26.87 54.39
N ARG A 6 48.65 27.31 55.44
CA ARG A 6 47.17 27.28 55.42
C ARG A 6 46.54 28.26 54.43
N LYS A 7 47.18 29.44 54.24
CA LYS A 7 46.69 30.39 53.23
C LYS A 7 46.96 29.92 51.80
N PHE A 8 48.10 29.27 51.58
CA PHE A 8 48.43 28.70 50.26
C PHE A 8 47.53 27.51 49.91
N ALA A 9 47.27 26.63 50.88
CA ALA A 9 46.36 25.48 50.68
C ALA A 9 44.93 25.95 50.39
N ARG A 10 44.45 27.03 51.04
CA ARG A 10 43.11 27.62 50.76
C ARG A 10 43.03 28.27 49.39
N ALA A 11 44.09 28.97 48.95
CA ALA A 11 44.19 29.57 47.64
C ALA A 11 44.21 28.52 46.53
N LEU A 12 44.92 27.41 46.73
CA LEU A 12 44.97 26.29 45.79
C LEU A 12 43.62 25.56 45.69
N ALA A 13 42.94 25.37 46.84
CA ALA A 13 41.60 24.75 46.88
C ALA A 13 40.56 25.65 46.21
N LEU A 14 40.64 26.97 46.35
CA LEU A 14 39.75 27.93 45.65
C LEU A 14 40.00 27.91 44.14
N ALA A 15 41.27 27.90 43.69
CA ALA A 15 41.62 27.80 42.29
C ALA A 15 41.17 26.48 41.65
N ALA A 16 41.28 25.35 42.36
CA ALA A 16 40.76 24.07 41.91
C ALA A 16 39.24 24.06 41.84
N LEU A 17 38.53 24.73 42.76
CA LEU A 17 37.08 24.85 42.74
C LEU A 17 36.58 25.74 41.56
N CYS A 18 37.34 26.80 41.23
CA CYS A 18 37.03 27.63 40.06
C CYS A 18 37.25 26.88 38.72
N LEU A 19 38.22 25.95 38.67
CA LEU A 19 38.44 25.09 37.50
C LEU A 19 37.37 24.04 37.35
N LEU A 20 36.77 23.58 38.45
CA LEU A 20 35.64 22.61 38.41
C LEU A 20 34.29 23.26 38.06
N LEU A 21 34.17 24.57 38.27
CA LEU A 21 32.97 25.36 37.91
C LEU A 21 33.03 25.97 36.51
N GLY A 22 34.18 25.84 35.80
CA GLY A 22 34.29 26.08 34.38
C GLY A 22 33.52 25.05 33.57
N GLY A 23 32.20 24.98 33.81
CA GLY A 23 31.29 24.16 33.02
C GLY A 23 31.50 24.45 31.56
N CYS A 24 31.56 23.45 30.75
CA CYS A 24 31.60 23.49 29.30
C CYS A 24 30.63 24.57 28.81
N ALA A 25 31.15 25.75 28.47
CA ALA A 25 30.43 26.66 27.60
C ALA A 25 30.44 26.02 26.21
N THR A 26 29.58 25.03 26.02
CA THR A 26 29.20 24.63 24.68
C THR A 26 28.44 25.82 24.10
N ASN A 27 29.10 26.59 23.25
CA ASN A 27 28.45 27.58 22.40
C ASN A 27 27.57 26.82 21.39
N VAL A 28 26.58 26.10 21.89
CA VAL A 28 25.46 25.62 21.06
C VAL A 28 24.62 26.86 20.84
N SER A 29 24.71 27.44 19.65
CA SER A 29 23.82 28.54 19.28
C SER A 29 22.39 28.01 19.43
N THR A 30 21.54 28.80 20.06
CA THR A 30 20.11 28.47 20.22
C THR A 30 19.46 28.18 18.88
N ASP A 31 19.96 28.74 17.79
CA ASP A 31 19.49 28.47 16.43
C ASP A 31 19.70 27.02 15.99
N LYS A 32 20.75 26.33 16.50
CA LYS A 32 20.94 24.88 16.23
C LYS A 32 20.03 24.01 17.03
N LEU A 33 19.49 24.45 18.16
CA LEU A 33 18.52 23.72 18.97
C LEU A 33 17.11 23.76 18.37
N TYR A 34 16.81 24.77 17.54
CA TYR A 34 15.54 24.92 16.82
C TYR A 34 15.69 24.65 15.32
N ALA A 35 16.87 24.30 14.84
CA ALA A 35 17.01 23.83 13.47
C ALA A 35 16.25 22.50 13.35
N LEU A 36 15.28 22.47 12.45
CA LEU A 36 14.65 21.20 12.04
C LEU A 36 15.78 20.25 11.62
N PRO A 37 15.68 18.94 11.94
CA PRO A 37 16.64 17.98 11.45
C PRO A 37 16.77 18.16 9.93
N SER A 38 17.97 18.40 9.45
CA SER A 38 18.20 18.40 8.00
C SER A 38 17.97 16.98 7.50
N LEU A 39 17.16 16.85 6.46
CA LEU A 39 17.02 15.57 5.77
C LEU A 39 18.40 15.09 5.28
N PRO A 40 18.66 13.76 5.26
CA PRO A 40 19.80 13.21 4.54
C PRO A 40 19.89 13.78 3.13
N ALA A 41 21.09 13.88 2.57
CA ALA A 41 21.30 14.54 1.28
C ALA A 41 20.49 13.92 0.13
N GLU A 42 20.28 12.62 0.17
CA GLU A 42 19.42 11.87 -0.78
C GLU A 42 17.98 12.37 -0.77
N TYR A 43 17.39 12.55 0.41
CA TYR A 43 16.00 13.06 0.53
C TYR A 43 15.89 14.55 0.18
N ALA A 44 16.98 15.31 0.29
CA ALA A 44 17.00 16.70 -0.16
C ALA A 44 16.83 16.81 -1.70
N SER A 45 17.37 15.85 -2.45
CA SER A 45 17.14 15.79 -3.91
C SER A 45 15.70 15.43 -4.24
N LEU A 46 15.11 14.47 -3.55
CA LEU A 46 13.70 14.11 -3.71
C LEU A 46 12.78 15.30 -3.37
N GLU A 47 13.08 16.01 -2.29
CA GLU A 47 12.35 17.24 -1.92
C GLU A 47 12.44 18.30 -3.02
N ALA A 48 13.60 18.46 -3.64
CA ALA A 48 13.80 19.41 -4.73
C ALA A 48 12.96 19.05 -5.97
N GLU A 49 12.91 17.76 -6.36
CA GLU A 49 12.06 17.29 -7.44
C GLU A 49 10.57 17.50 -7.13
N ILE A 50 10.11 17.15 -5.94
CA ILE A 50 8.73 17.37 -5.48
C ILE A 50 8.38 18.87 -5.51
N ASN A 51 9.27 19.73 -4.99
CA ASN A 51 9.06 21.17 -4.99
C ASN A 51 9.03 21.77 -6.41
N ALA A 52 9.79 21.21 -7.35
CA ALA A 52 9.71 21.61 -8.76
C ALA A 52 8.33 21.30 -9.35
N LEU A 53 7.78 20.11 -9.09
CA LEU A 53 6.42 19.74 -9.53
C LEU A 53 5.34 20.65 -8.93
N LEU A 54 5.43 20.95 -7.63
CA LEU A 54 4.51 21.87 -6.95
C LEU A 54 4.60 23.29 -7.53
N SER A 55 5.81 23.77 -7.86
CA SER A 55 6.02 25.08 -8.47
C SER A 55 5.48 25.17 -9.90
N ASP A 56 5.38 24.02 -10.60
CA ASP A 56 4.77 23.89 -11.93
C ASP A 56 3.24 23.73 -11.87
N GLY A 57 2.64 23.93 -10.71
CA GLY A 57 1.20 23.95 -10.49
C GLY A 57 0.55 22.59 -10.23
N ALA A 58 1.35 21.59 -9.88
CA ALA A 58 0.83 20.33 -9.32
C ALA A 58 0.45 20.52 -7.84
N GLU A 59 -0.51 19.73 -7.38
CA GLU A 59 -0.93 19.65 -5.99
C GLU A 59 -0.77 18.22 -5.50
N HIS A 60 -0.48 18.02 -4.22
CA HIS A 60 -0.47 16.68 -3.64
C HIS A 60 -1.84 16.03 -3.75
N ALA A 61 -1.86 14.75 -4.15
CA ALA A 61 -3.07 13.98 -4.36
C ALA A 61 -2.94 12.55 -3.79
N ALA A 62 -2.75 12.47 -2.47
CA ALA A 62 -2.63 11.18 -1.78
C ALA A 62 -3.83 10.26 -2.06
N PRO A 63 -3.65 8.92 -2.02
CA PRO A 63 -4.74 7.98 -2.04
C PRO A 63 -5.72 8.24 -0.89
N ILE A 64 -7.02 8.03 -1.14
CA ILE A 64 -8.08 8.40 -0.18
C ILE A 64 -8.60 7.21 0.64
N SER A 65 -8.17 5.99 0.31
CA SER A 65 -8.57 4.74 0.97
C SER A 65 -7.41 3.75 0.98
N GLY A 66 -7.51 2.73 1.83
CA GLY A 66 -6.48 1.69 1.96
C GLY A 66 -5.46 2.01 3.05
N SER A 67 -4.41 1.20 3.11
CA SER A 67 -3.33 1.34 4.10
C SER A 67 -2.28 2.39 3.70
N ASN A 68 -2.16 2.69 2.42
CA ASN A 68 -1.12 3.54 1.83
C ASN A 68 -1.67 4.94 1.51
N LEU A 69 -1.84 5.77 2.56
CA LEU A 69 -2.49 7.09 2.48
C LEU A 69 -1.51 8.27 2.37
N GLN A 70 -0.22 8.03 2.39
CA GLN A 70 0.79 9.07 2.33
C GLN A 70 0.90 9.64 0.92
N SER A 71 1.17 10.94 0.81
CA SER A 71 1.42 11.61 -0.47
C SER A 71 2.78 11.28 -1.11
N VAL A 72 3.68 10.73 -0.32
CA VAL A 72 4.94 10.12 -0.75
C VAL A 72 5.13 8.83 0.02
N GLN A 73 5.38 7.74 -0.67
CA GLN A 73 5.54 6.40 -0.11
C GLN A 73 6.92 5.87 -0.50
N MET A 74 7.55 5.14 0.42
CA MET A 74 8.83 4.47 0.17
C MET A 74 8.55 2.98 0.05
N VAL A 75 8.90 2.38 -1.07
CA VAL A 75 8.58 0.99 -1.41
C VAL A 75 9.70 0.41 -2.27
N ASP A 76 10.25 -0.72 -1.87
CA ASP A 76 11.14 -1.53 -2.70
C ASP A 76 10.31 -2.19 -3.81
N LEU A 77 10.30 -1.58 -4.99
CA LEU A 77 9.49 -2.01 -6.14
C LEU A 77 10.21 -3.05 -7.01
N ASP A 78 11.53 -3.04 -7.05
CA ASP A 78 12.29 -3.93 -7.92
C ASP A 78 13.03 -5.07 -7.19
N GLY A 79 12.84 -5.16 -5.86
CA GLY A 79 13.33 -6.25 -5.04
C GLY A 79 14.84 -6.21 -4.78
N ASP A 80 15.49 -5.07 -5.00
CA ASP A 80 16.94 -4.91 -4.81
C ASP A 80 17.32 -4.53 -3.36
N GLY A 81 16.32 -4.27 -2.49
CA GLY A 81 16.48 -3.88 -1.10
C GLY A 81 16.66 -2.37 -0.90
N VAL A 82 16.57 -1.56 -1.96
CA VAL A 82 16.54 -0.09 -1.90
C VAL A 82 15.13 0.37 -2.23
N GLU A 83 14.59 1.28 -1.41
CA GLU A 83 13.23 1.76 -1.62
C GLU A 83 13.18 2.85 -2.69
N GLU A 84 12.26 2.71 -3.64
CA GLU A 84 11.82 3.77 -4.54
C GLU A 84 10.83 4.69 -3.83
N ALA A 85 10.85 5.98 -4.21
CA ALA A 85 9.83 6.93 -3.77
C ALA A 85 8.69 6.99 -4.78
N VAL A 86 7.46 6.82 -4.29
CA VAL A 86 6.22 6.95 -5.07
C VAL A 86 5.48 8.19 -4.60
N ALA A 87 5.33 9.19 -5.46
CA ALA A 87 4.74 10.48 -5.11
C ALA A 87 3.50 10.76 -5.96
N PHE A 88 2.43 11.24 -5.30
CA PHE A 88 1.11 11.40 -5.87
C PHE A 88 0.77 12.88 -6.02
N PHE A 89 0.41 13.25 -7.26
CA PHE A 89 0.03 14.61 -7.60
C PHE A 89 -1.22 14.68 -8.46
N ARG A 90 -1.81 15.87 -8.47
CA ARG A 90 -2.86 16.27 -9.39
C ARG A 90 -2.49 17.60 -10.02
N LYS A 91 -2.57 17.67 -11.34
CA LYS A 91 -2.42 18.91 -12.10
C LYS A 91 -3.72 19.15 -12.89
N ALA A 92 -4.58 19.98 -12.33
CA ALA A 92 -5.96 20.14 -12.82
C ALA A 92 -6.06 20.70 -14.24
N THR A 93 -5.01 21.34 -14.73
CA THR A 93 -4.93 21.91 -16.09
C THR A 93 -4.61 20.88 -17.17
N ASP A 94 -4.15 19.71 -16.80
CA ASP A 94 -3.73 18.67 -17.73
C ASP A 94 -4.91 17.77 -18.14
N GLU A 95 -4.88 17.24 -19.35
CA GLU A 95 -5.87 16.25 -19.81
C GLU A 95 -5.89 14.98 -18.97
N ARG A 96 -4.72 14.61 -18.41
CA ARG A 96 -4.54 13.51 -17.47
C ARG A 96 -4.12 14.08 -16.11
N PRO A 97 -5.07 14.57 -15.31
CA PRO A 97 -4.75 15.35 -14.13
C PRO A 97 -4.09 14.54 -13.00
N VAL A 98 -4.36 13.25 -12.88
CA VAL A 98 -3.74 12.39 -11.87
C VAL A 98 -2.37 11.96 -12.35
N LYS A 99 -1.36 12.14 -11.48
CA LYS A 99 0.04 11.85 -11.75
C LYS A 99 0.61 11.02 -10.60
N ILE A 100 1.23 9.89 -10.92
CA ILE A 100 1.96 9.05 -9.97
C ILE A 100 3.40 8.99 -10.46
N TYR A 101 4.29 9.68 -9.77
CA TYR A 101 5.72 9.72 -10.08
C TYR A 101 6.46 8.66 -9.30
N PHE A 102 7.38 7.99 -9.96
CA PHE A 102 8.28 7.02 -9.37
C PHE A 102 9.71 7.56 -9.47
N PHE A 103 10.41 7.57 -8.34
CA PHE A 103 11.78 8.04 -8.26
C PHE A 103 12.65 6.91 -7.71
N ARG A 104 13.78 6.67 -8.36
CA ARG A 104 14.78 5.70 -7.91
C ARG A 104 15.92 6.41 -7.20
N SER A 105 16.40 5.82 -6.11
CA SER A 105 17.63 6.24 -5.44
C SER A 105 18.86 5.68 -6.18
N ASN A 106 19.87 6.51 -6.35
CA ASN A 106 21.21 6.06 -6.79
C ASN A 106 22.23 6.08 -5.62
N GLY A 107 21.73 6.22 -4.37
CA GLY A 107 22.51 6.31 -3.14
C GLY A 107 22.89 7.74 -2.72
N ASP A 108 22.94 8.69 -3.65
CA ASP A 108 23.26 10.08 -3.39
C ASP A 108 22.07 11.02 -3.69
N SER A 109 21.19 10.61 -4.60
CA SER A 109 20.04 11.41 -5.05
C SER A 109 18.91 10.51 -5.54
N TYR A 110 17.72 11.10 -5.68
CA TYR A 110 16.57 10.49 -6.34
C TYR A 110 16.41 11.08 -7.74
N GLU A 111 16.13 10.21 -8.70
CA GLU A 111 15.85 10.57 -10.10
C GLU A 111 14.51 9.98 -10.54
N GLN A 112 13.72 10.75 -11.30
CA GLN A 112 12.47 10.25 -11.84
C GLN A 112 12.74 9.07 -12.77
N MET A 113 12.14 7.90 -12.47
CA MET A 113 12.26 6.68 -13.27
C MET A 113 11.03 6.41 -14.14
N ALA A 114 9.84 6.76 -13.65
CA ALA A 114 8.58 6.47 -14.34
C ALA A 114 7.48 7.46 -13.95
N LEU A 115 6.42 7.52 -14.77
CA LEU A 115 5.22 8.32 -14.52
C LEU A 115 3.98 7.56 -15.01
N ILE A 116 2.99 7.37 -14.12
CA ILE A 116 1.64 6.94 -14.48
C ILE A 116 0.73 8.17 -14.49
N GLU A 117 -0.02 8.33 -15.57
CA GLU A 117 -0.98 9.40 -15.73
C GLU A 117 -2.40 8.84 -15.89
N GLY A 118 -3.37 9.45 -15.22
CA GLY A 118 -4.77 9.04 -15.25
C GLY A 118 -5.73 10.20 -15.53
N THR A 119 -6.84 9.89 -16.21
CA THR A 119 -7.96 10.82 -16.47
C THR A 119 -8.96 10.88 -15.33
N ALA A 120 -8.78 10.06 -14.29
CA ALA A 120 -9.63 9.99 -13.11
C ALA A 120 -9.65 11.31 -12.32
N SER A 121 -10.63 11.46 -11.43
CA SER A 121 -10.69 12.62 -10.53
C SER A 121 -9.76 12.48 -9.33
N SER A 122 -9.49 11.26 -8.89
CA SER A 122 -8.62 10.95 -7.73
C SER A 122 -8.09 9.52 -7.78
N ILE A 123 -7.04 9.29 -6.97
CA ILE A 123 -6.55 7.96 -6.63
C ILE A 123 -7.38 7.49 -5.42
N TYR A 124 -8.10 6.38 -5.58
CA TYR A 124 -8.85 5.79 -4.49
C TYR A 124 -7.92 5.02 -3.56
N SER A 125 -7.14 4.08 -4.11
CA SER A 125 -6.19 3.25 -3.37
C SER A 125 -4.97 2.92 -4.21
N ILE A 126 -3.90 2.50 -3.55
CA ILE A 126 -2.72 1.93 -4.20
C ILE A 126 -2.16 0.80 -3.34
N THR A 127 -1.76 -0.29 -3.98
CA THR A 127 -1.08 -1.42 -3.36
C THR A 127 -0.01 -1.98 -4.29
N TYR A 128 0.92 -2.75 -3.72
CA TYR A 128 2.09 -3.27 -4.41
C TYR A 128 2.23 -4.75 -4.10
N TYR A 129 2.18 -5.60 -5.12
CA TYR A 129 2.25 -7.06 -4.99
C TYR A 129 3.18 -7.64 -6.05
N ASP A 130 3.96 -8.62 -5.68
CA ASP A 130 4.68 -9.47 -6.62
C ASP A 130 3.72 -10.55 -7.13
N LEU A 131 3.08 -10.27 -8.28
CA LEU A 131 2.07 -11.16 -8.85
C LEU A 131 2.66 -12.32 -9.64
N ASP A 132 3.84 -12.14 -10.24
CA ASP A 132 4.48 -13.14 -11.08
C ASP A 132 5.59 -13.93 -10.36
N GLY A 133 5.94 -13.55 -9.13
CA GLY A 133 6.95 -14.22 -8.32
C GLY A 133 8.38 -13.91 -8.76
N ASP A 134 8.61 -12.83 -9.51
CA ASP A 134 9.95 -12.44 -10.00
C ASP A 134 10.74 -11.56 -9.02
N GLY A 135 10.13 -11.23 -7.86
CA GLY A 135 10.69 -10.38 -6.81
C GLY A 135 10.41 -8.89 -7.01
N ARG A 136 9.80 -8.49 -8.13
CA ARG A 136 9.36 -7.13 -8.41
C ARG A 136 7.89 -6.98 -8.09
N ARG A 137 7.48 -5.77 -7.74
CA ARG A 137 6.08 -5.56 -7.37
C ARG A 137 5.32 -4.87 -8.48
N GLU A 138 4.21 -5.46 -8.88
CA GLU A 138 3.19 -4.80 -9.66
C GLU A 138 2.46 -3.78 -8.82
N ILE A 139 2.01 -2.72 -9.49
CA ILE A 139 1.35 -1.56 -8.89
C ILE A 139 -0.14 -1.64 -9.23
N LEU A 140 -0.97 -1.83 -8.21
CA LEU A 140 -2.42 -1.87 -8.34
C LEU A 140 -2.98 -0.52 -7.92
N VAL A 141 -3.53 0.23 -8.86
CA VAL A 141 -4.08 1.56 -8.62
C VAL A 141 -5.59 1.53 -8.78
N GLY A 142 -6.31 1.79 -7.69
CA GLY A 142 -7.73 2.07 -7.72
C GLY A 142 -7.95 3.55 -8.07
N PHE A 143 -8.48 3.82 -9.25
CA PHE A 143 -8.89 5.15 -9.67
C PHE A 143 -10.37 5.38 -9.39
N LYS A 144 -10.72 6.63 -9.05
CA LYS A 144 -12.11 7.04 -8.86
C LYS A 144 -12.46 8.18 -9.81
N SER A 145 -13.57 8.00 -10.57
CA SER A 145 -14.12 9.01 -11.45
C SER A 145 -15.55 9.32 -11.01
N GLY A 146 -15.75 10.52 -10.47
CA GLY A 146 -17.05 10.91 -9.89
C GLY A 146 -17.34 10.16 -8.58
N THR A 147 -18.63 9.89 -8.34
CA THR A 147 -19.10 9.28 -7.08
C THR A 147 -19.15 7.76 -7.12
N GLU A 148 -19.33 7.16 -8.29
CA GLU A 148 -19.72 5.75 -8.41
C GLU A 148 -18.74 4.88 -9.18
N LEU A 149 -17.98 5.46 -10.13
CA LEU A 149 -17.10 4.67 -10.98
C LEU A 149 -15.72 4.49 -10.32
N GLN A 150 -15.40 3.26 -9.97
CA GLN A 150 -14.05 2.86 -9.58
C GLN A 150 -13.46 1.95 -10.65
N VAL A 151 -12.22 2.21 -11.01
CA VAL A 151 -11.46 1.46 -12.00
C VAL A 151 -10.15 1.00 -11.37
N LEU A 152 -9.89 -0.29 -11.40
CA LEU A 152 -8.61 -0.88 -11.04
C LEU A 152 -7.73 -0.92 -12.29
N ALA A 153 -6.52 -0.38 -12.17
CA ALA A 153 -5.48 -0.53 -13.17
C ALA A 153 -4.25 -1.18 -12.54
N VAL A 154 -3.72 -2.19 -13.19
CA VAL A 154 -2.52 -2.91 -12.77
C VAL A 154 -1.39 -2.56 -13.72
N TYR A 155 -0.24 -2.19 -13.16
CA TYR A 155 0.95 -1.81 -13.92
C TYR A 155 2.15 -2.61 -13.45
N THR A 156 3.08 -2.88 -14.38
CA THR A 156 4.43 -3.30 -14.06
C THR A 156 5.43 -2.24 -14.54
N LEU A 157 6.55 -2.07 -13.80
CA LEU A 157 7.63 -1.17 -14.16
C LEU A 157 8.82 -1.98 -14.67
N ARG A 158 8.82 -2.25 -15.97
CA ARG A 158 9.95 -2.91 -16.64
C ARG A 158 10.68 -1.91 -17.54
N GLY A 159 11.49 -1.05 -16.90
CA GLY A 159 12.17 0.06 -17.57
C GLY A 159 11.58 1.42 -17.16
N SER A 160 11.70 2.44 -18.04
CA SER A 160 11.25 3.81 -17.77
C SER A 160 9.75 4.05 -18.03
N GLU A 161 9.09 3.14 -18.74
CA GLU A 161 7.67 3.29 -19.06
C GLU A 161 6.85 2.23 -18.33
N PRO A 162 5.79 2.67 -17.58
CA PRO A 162 4.87 1.74 -16.95
C PRO A 162 4.06 0.99 -18.02
N LEU A 163 4.04 -0.34 -17.95
CA LEU A 163 3.19 -1.16 -18.79
C LEU A 163 1.90 -1.45 -18.07
N ASN A 164 0.77 -1.06 -18.65
CA ASN A 164 -0.55 -1.42 -18.14
C ASN A 164 -0.87 -2.88 -18.50
N LEU A 165 -1.13 -3.70 -17.48
CA LEU A 165 -1.45 -5.13 -17.60
C LEU A 165 -2.95 -5.39 -17.60
N LEU A 166 -3.70 -4.58 -16.84
CA LEU A 166 -5.15 -4.72 -16.68
C LEU A 166 -5.77 -3.36 -16.40
N THR A 167 -6.94 -3.13 -16.96
CA THR A 167 -7.83 -2.02 -16.57
C THR A 167 -9.26 -2.54 -16.57
N THR A 168 -9.91 -2.54 -15.41
CA THR A 168 -11.27 -3.06 -15.23
C THR A 168 -12.05 -2.28 -14.18
N ALA A 169 -13.37 -2.27 -14.29
CA ALA A 169 -14.24 -1.76 -13.22
C ALA A 169 -14.18 -2.71 -12.01
N TYR A 170 -14.24 -2.17 -10.81
CA TYR A 170 -14.23 -2.98 -9.60
C TYR A 170 -15.04 -2.36 -8.46
N LEU A 171 -15.48 -3.20 -7.55
CA LEU A 171 -16.03 -2.83 -6.25
C LEU A 171 -15.01 -3.14 -5.14
N ARG A 172 -14.41 -4.32 -5.20
CA ARG A 172 -13.35 -4.81 -4.32
C ARG A 172 -12.38 -5.68 -5.11
N TYR A 173 -11.19 -5.86 -4.60
CA TYR A 173 -10.25 -6.88 -5.09
C TYR A 173 -9.49 -7.51 -3.92
N ALA A 174 -8.90 -8.66 -4.18
CA ALA A 174 -8.00 -9.33 -3.26
C ALA A 174 -6.88 -10.01 -4.03
N VAL A 175 -5.71 -10.09 -3.39
CA VAL A 175 -4.53 -10.77 -3.92
C VAL A 175 -4.14 -11.87 -2.93
N SER A 176 -4.02 -13.10 -3.42
CA SER A 176 -3.65 -14.26 -2.59
C SER A 176 -3.26 -15.42 -3.48
N ASP A 177 -2.32 -16.25 -3.06
CA ASP A 177 -1.98 -17.53 -3.68
C ASP A 177 -3.10 -18.55 -3.37
N LEU A 178 -4.12 -18.60 -4.24
CA LEU A 178 -5.35 -19.40 -4.03
C LEU A 178 -5.22 -20.84 -4.47
N ASP A 179 -4.26 -21.16 -5.35
CA ASP A 179 -4.04 -22.51 -5.85
C ASP A 179 -2.78 -23.19 -5.27
N GLY A 180 -1.95 -22.43 -4.55
CA GLY A 180 -0.77 -22.93 -3.83
C GLY A 180 0.45 -23.14 -4.72
N ASP A 181 0.52 -22.46 -5.87
CA ASP A 181 1.65 -22.57 -6.81
C ASP A 181 2.82 -21.64 -6.48
N GLY A 182 2.64 -20.72 -5.51
CA GLY A 182 3.62 -19.73 -5.05
C GLY A 182 3.54 -18.38 -5.76
N ARG A 183 2.64 -18.23 -6.73
CA ARG A 183 2.27 -16.94 -7.35
C ARG A 183 0.98 -16.42 -6.74
N GLN A 184 0.68 -15.17 -7.00
CA GLN A 184 -0.52 -14.58 -6.41
C GLN A 184 -1.59 -14.34 -7.47
N GLU A 185 -2.79 -14.88 -7.25
CA GLU A 185 -3.96 -14.54 -8.04
C GLU A 185 -4.54 -13.21 -7.60
N LEU A 186 -4.92 -12.39 -8.59
CA LEU A 186 -5.74 -11.20 -8.40
C LEU A 186 -7.21 -11.57 -8.64
N THR A 187 -8.04 -11.50 -7.61
CA THR A 187 -9.48 -11.65 -7.74
C THR A 187 -10.15 -10.28 -7.69
N VAL A 188 -10.87 -9.92 -8.75
CA VAL A 188 -11.60 -8.65 -8.88
C VAL A 188 -13.10 -8.90 -8.77
N LEU A 189 -13.75 -8.23 -7.82
CA LEU A 189 -15.20 -8.29 -7.63
C LEU A 189 -15.83 -7.03 -8.22
N TYR A 190 -16.87 -7.22 -9.03
CA TYR A 190 -17.50 -6.13 -9.77
C TYR A 190 -19.00 -6.34 -9.93
N SER A 191 -19.71 -5.27 -10.35
CA SER A 191 -21.13 -5.33 -10.68
C SER A 191 -21.31 -5.78 -12.13
N GLY A 192 -21.87 -6.95 -12.31
CA GLY A 192 -22.32 -7.45 -13.60
C GLY A 192 -23.71 -6.93 -14.00
N GLU A 193 -24.30 -7.58 -14.99
CA GLU A 193 -25.67 -7.28 -15.43
C GLU A 193 -26.67 -7.53 -14.29
N GLU A 194 -27.74 -6.72 -14.25
CA GLU A 194 -28.81 -6.82 -13.24
C GLU A 194 -28.29 -6.70 -11.79
N ASN A 195 -27.18 -5.98 -11.58
CA ASN A 195 -26.50 -5.85 -10.28
C ASN A 195 -26.03 -7.18 -9.68
N ARG A 196 -25.78 -8.21 -10.47
CA ARG A 196 -25.16 -9.44 -9.97
C ARG A 196 -23.73 -9.15 -9.51
N CYS A 197 -23.32 -9.71 -8.39
CA CYS A 197 -21.94 -9.62 -7.93
C CYS A 197 -21.11 -10.70 -8.63
N MET A 198 -20.13 -10.29 -9.41
CA MET A 198 -19.26 -11.16 -10.19
C MET A 198 -17.85 -11.12 -9.62
N ALA A 199 -17.12 -12.21 -9.77
CA ALA A 199 -15.71 -12.32 -9.42
C ALA A 199 -14.91 -12.87 -10.60
N ASP A 200 -13.94 -12.10 -11.09
CA ASP A 200 -12.95 -12.53 -12.07
C ASP A 200 -11.64 -12.86 -11.35
N CYS A 201 -11.08 -14.01 -11.64
CA CYS A 201 -9.79 -14.44 -11.13
C CYS A 201 -8.74 -14.34 -12.23
N TYR A 202 -7.68 -13.57 -11.97
CA TYR A 202 -6.56 -13.37 -12.87
C TYR A 202 -5.31 -14.05 -12.30
N THR A 203 -4.54 -14.68 -13.17
CA THR A 203 -3.23 -15.23 -12.88
C THR A 203 -2.20 -14.71 -13.87
N TRP A 204 -0.94 -14.76 -13.50
CA TRP A 204 0.15 -14.41 -14.38
C TRP A 204 0.48 -15.57 -15.33
N ASP A 205 0.40 -15.33 -16.64
CA ASP A 205 0.75 -16.27 -17.68
C ASP A 205 1.84 -15.66 -18.59
N ASP A 206 3.04 -16.20 -18.49
CA ASP A 206 4.25 -15.81 -19.21
C ASP A 206 4.60 -14.32 -19.11
N ARG A 207 3.76 -13.40 -19.57
CA ARG A 207 4.03 -11.96 -19.62
C ARG A 207 2.80 -11.08 -19.42
N GLU A 208 1.68 -11.67 -19.19
CA GLU A 208 0.42 -10.95 -19.06
C GLU A 208 -0.44 -11.48 -17.91
N LEU A 209 -1.33 -10.64 -17.46
CA LEU A 209 -2.31 -10.98 -16.45
C LEU A 209 -3.58 -11.47 -17.15
N SER A 210 -3.83 -12.79 -17.10
CA SER A 210 -4.92 -13.45 -17.82
C SER A 210 -6.06 -13.84 -16.90
N CYS A 211 -7.31 -13.55 -17.29
CA CYS A 211 -8.49 -14.03 -16.58
C CYS A 211 -8.66 -15.54 -16.82
N ILE A 212 -8.51 -16.32 -15.75
CA ILE A 212 -8.65 -17.78 -15.81
C ILE A 212 -10.06 -18.27 -15.53
N SER A 213 -10.87 -17.48 -14.81
CA SER A 213 -12.20 -17.90 -14.40
C SER A 213 -13.06 -16.72 -13.97
N THR A 214 -14.35 -16.79 -14.29
CA THR A 214 -15.39 -15.87 -13.81
C THR A 214 -16.43 -16.63 -13.02
N LEU A 215 -16.89 -16.07 -11.90
CA LEU A 215 -17.88 -16.66 -11.01
C LEU A 215 -18.93 -15.63 -10.60
N GLU A 216 -20.20 -16.04 -10.53
CA GLU A 216 -21.27 -15.25 -9.91
C GLU A 216 -21.35 -15.59 -8.41
N LEU A 217 -21.42 -14.56 -7.56
CA LEU A 217 -21.55 -14.70 -6.11
C LEU A 217 -23.01 -14.90 -5.69
N SER A 218 -23.21 -15.35 -4.45
CA SER A 218 -24.54 -15.69 -3.90
C SER A 218 -25.41 -14.47 -3.54
N PHE A 219 -24.89 -13.24 -3.73
CA PHE A 219 -25.54 -11.99 -3.38
C PHE A 219 -25.30 -10.93 -4.47
N SER A 220 -26.07 -9.86 -4.43
CA SER A 220 -25.98 -8.77 -5.40
C SER A 220 -24.79 -7.84 -5.15
N ALA A 221 -24.37 -7.11 -6.18
CA ALA A 221 -23.25 -6.18 -6.09
C ALA A 221 -23.44 -5.07 -5.02
N PRO A 222 -24.65 -4.46 -4.85
CA PRO A 222 -24.88 -3.51 -3.76
C PRO A 222 -24.76 -4.10 -2.35
N GLU A 223 -24.91 -5.41 -2.20
CA GLU A 223 -24.75 -6.10 -0.90
C GLU A 223 -23.30 -6.42 -0.57
N LEU A 224 -22.37 -6.34 -1.54
CA LEU A 224 -20.95 -6.63 -1.31
C LEU A 224 -20.39 -5.71 -0.24
N SER A 225 -20.00 -6.30 0.89
CA SER A 225 -19.46 -5.58 2.03
C SER A 225 -17.95 -5.74 2.15
N ARG A 226 -17.48 -6.99 2.17
CA ARG A 226 -16.08 -7.29 2.49
C ARG A 226 -15.54 -8.45 1.68
N VAL A 227 -14.23 -8.36 1.36
CA VAL A 227 -13.42 -9.49 0.90
C VAL A 227 -12.18 -9.59 1.78
N ALA A 228 -11.77 -10.81 2.13
CA ALA A 228 -10.58 -11.04 2.93
C ALA A 228 -9.96 -12.39 2.59
N ALA A 229 -8.63 -12.47 2.50
CA ALA A 229 -7.92 -13.73 2.38
C ALA A 229 -7.78 -14.42 3.73
N GLY A 230 -7.74 -15.73 3.70
CA GLY A 230 -7.51 -16.56 4.87
C GLY A 230 -7.32 -18.01 4.48
N ALA A 231 -6.91 -18.85 5.43
CA ALA A 231 -6.71 -20.27 5.19
C ALA A 231 -7.95 -21.09 5.60
N LEU A 232 -8.24 -22.13 4.84
CA LEU A 232 -9.16 -23.20 5.23
C LEU A 232 -8.51 -24.13 6.27
N SER A 233 -9.28 -25.03 6.84
CA SER A 233 -8.80 -25.97 7.87
C SER A 233 -7.72 -26.95 7.37
N ASP A 234 -7.64 -27.17 6.07
CA ASP A 234 -6.62 -28.00 5.41
C ASP A 234 -5.37 -27.21 5.01
N GLY A 235 -5.36 -25.89 5.27
CA GLY A 235 -4.25 -24.98 4.95
C GLY A 235 -4.34 -24.33 3.57
N GLN A 236 -5.32 -24.72 2.71
CA GLN A 236 -5.53 -24.06 1.43
C GLN A 236 -5.95 -22.60 1.65
N GLN A 237 -5.39 -21.67 0.88
CA GLN A 237 -5.82 -20.28 0.89
C GLN A 237 -7.19 -20.12 0.22
N ALA A 238 -7.96 -19.20 0.74
CA ALA A 238 -9.30 -18.90 0.28
C ALA A 238 -9.64 -17.43 0.46
N LEU A 239 -10.57 -16.91 -0.34
CA LEU A 239 -11.17 -15.61 -0.12
C LEU A 239 -12.53 -15.77 0.55
N TYR A 240 -12.71 -15.04 1.63
CA TYR A 240 -13.97 -14.94 2.37
C TYR A 240 -14.68 -13.67 1.92
N VAL A 241 -15.78 -13.81 1.21
CA VAL A 241 -16.54 -12.68 0.67
C VAL A 241 -17.88 -12.59 1.39
N THR A 242 -18.22 -11.41 1.90
CA THR A 242 -19.41 -11.19 2.71
C THR A 242 -20.36 -10.24 1.99
N GLY A 243 -21.61 -10.65 1.86
CA GLY A 243 -22.75 -9.83 1.48
C GLY A 243 -23.56 -9.39 2.70
N VAL A 244 -24.00 -8.14 2.73
CA VAL A 244 -24.81 -7.54 3.81
C VAL A 244 -26.08 -6.93 3.22
N ALA A 245 -27.24 -7.34 3.73
CA ALA A 245 -28.53 -6.73 3.42
C ALA A 245 -29.23 -6.32 4.73
N ASP A 246 -29.89 -5.15 4.73
CA ASP A 246 -30.65 -4.63 5.87
C ASP A 246 -29.87 -4.63 7.21
N ASN A 247 -28.56 -4.30 7.17
CA ASN A 247 -27.61 -4.31 8.29
C ASN A 247 -27.38 -5.70 8.92
N SER A 248 -27.72 -6.76 8.23
CA SER A 248 -27.43 -8.14 8.62
C SER A 248 -26.65 -8.86 7.53
N VAL A 249 -25.84 -9.84 7.92
CA VAL A 249 -25.14 -10.68 6.94
C VAL A 249 -26.17 -11.44 6.10
N ALA A 250 -26.21 -11.13 4.79
CA ALA A 250 -27.13 -11.77 3.85
C ALA A 250 -26.62 -13.14 3.39
N ALA A 251 -25.31 -13.19 3.05
CA ALA A 251 -24.63 -14.40 2.60
C ALA A 251 -23.13 -14.26 2.77
N TYR A 252 -22.43 -15.39 2.73
CA TYR A 252 -21.00 -15.41 2.46
C TYR A 252 -20.66 -16.47 1.46
N ASP A 253 -19.65 -16.14 0.67
CA ASP A 253 -19.01 -17.03 -0.25
C ASP A 253 -17.56 -17.25 0.17
N ILE A 254 -17.11 -18.48 0.04
CA ILE A 254 -15.71 -18.87 0.23
C ILE A 254 -15.19 -19.31 -1.13
N LEU A 255 -14.24 -18.52 -1.65
CA LEU A 255 -13.69 -18.75 -2.98
C LEU A 255 -12.31 -19.38 -2.88
N THR A 256 -12.08 -20.41 -3.71
CA THR A 256 -10.79 -21.09 -3.87
C THR A 256 -10.51 -21.30 -5.35
N VAL A 257 -9.24 -21.44 -5.72
CA VAL A 257 -8.85 -21.85 -7.07
C VAL A 257 -8.46 -23.34 -7.05
N LYS A 258 -8.97 -24.09 -8.00
CA LYS A 258 -8.58 -25.49 -8.20
C LYS A 258 -8.52 -25.83 -9.68
N ASN A 259 -7.35 -26.28 -10.13
CA ASN A 259 -7.08 -26.58 -11.54
C ASN A 259 -7.38 -25.38 -12.47
N GLY A 260 -6.96 -24.16 -12.07
CA GLY A 260 -7.20 -22.94 -12.82
C GLY A 260 -8.66 -22.47 -12.89
N VAL A 261 -9.52 -22.95 -11.98
CA VAL A 261 -10.94 -22.56 -11.94
C VAL A 261 -11.29 -22.02 -10.57
N LEU A 262 -11.81 -20.79 -10.51
CA LEU A 262 -12.38 -20.20 -9.32
C LEU A 262 -13.67 -20.93 -8.94
N ARG A 263 -13.81 -21.29 -7.67
CA ARG A 263 -14.96 -22.05 -7.16
C ARG A 263 -15.48 -21.42 -5.87
N ASN A 264 -16.80 -21.39 -5.75
CA ASN A 264 -17.45 -21.11 -4.48
C ASN A 264 -17.68 -22.43 -3.74
N VAL A 265 -16.94 -22.68 -2.66
CA VAL A 265 -17.02 -23.91 -1.88
C VAL A 265 -18.16 -23.89 -0.87
N THR A 266 -18.76 -22.73 -0.57
CA THR A 266 -19.93 -22.61 0.32
C THR A 266 -21.16 -23.26 -0.28
N GLN A 267 -21.35 -23.16 -1.58
CA GLN A 267 -22.52 -23.75 -2.28
C GLN A 267 -22.54 -25.28 -2.23
N ASN A 268 -21.38 -25.91 -2.11
CA ASN A 268 -21.28 -27.36 -2.00
C ASN A 268 -21.51 -27.89 -0.58
N THR A 269 -21.45 -27.07 0.45
CA THR A 269 -21.64 -27.44 1.86
C THR A 269 -23.09 -27.29 2.31
N ALA A 270 -23.90 -26.49 1.63
CA ALA A 270 -25.32 -26.32 1.94
C ALA A 270 -26.15 -27.65 1.81
N SER A 271 -25.68 -28.61 1.01
CA SER A 271 -26.31 -29.91 0.90
C SER A 271 -25.91 -30.91 2.00
N SER A 272 -24.83 -30.65 2.77
CA SER A 272 -24.35 -31.50 3.86
C SER A 272 -24.54 -30.90 5.26
N ALA A 273 -24.94 -29.62 5.34
CA ALA A 273 -25.07 -28.87 6.59
C ALA A 273 -26.39 -29.09 7.35
N ALA A 274 -27.17 -30.13 7.00
CA ALA A 274 -28.36 -30.47 7.77
C ALA A 274 -28.06 -30.99 9.21
N ASP A 275 -26.76 -31.19 9.56
CA ASP A 275 -26.42 -31.88 10.83
C ASP A 275 -25.18 -31.31 11.58
N GLY A 276 -24.74 -30.10 11.35
CA GLY A 276 -23.60 -29.57 12.12
C GLY A 276 -23.41 -28.07 11.97
N GLY A 277 -23.91 -27.32 12.95
CA GLY A 277 -23.70 -25.88 12.98
C GLY A 277 -22.22 -25.51 12.93
N PHE A 278 -21.80 -24.84 11.87
CA PHE A 278 -20.50 -24.19 11.81
C PHE A 278 -20.46 -23.07 12.85
N ARG A 279 -19.71 -23.25 13.92
CA ARG A 279 -19.29 -22.13 14.76
C ARG A 279 -18.14 -21.45 14.06
N PHE A 280 -18.41 -20.32 13.42
CA PHE A 280 -17.35 -19.39 13.05
C PHE A 280 -16.68 -18.87 14.32
N LEU A 281 -15.49 -19.39 14.62
CA LEU A 281 -14.55 -18.62 15.43
C LEU A 281 -14.29 -17.36 14.64
N SER A 282 -14.45 -16.20 15.30
CA SER A 282 -14.17 -14.90 14.73
C SER A 282 -12.67 -14.75 14.40
N LEU A 283 -12.27 -15.36 13.30
CA LEU A 283 -11.04 -14.98 12.62
C LEU A 283 -11.35 -13.61 11.99
N TYR A 284 -10.76 -12.58 12.51
CA TYR A 284 -10.70 -11.29 11.81
C TYR A 284 -9.62 -11.42 10.74
N PRO A 285 -9.96 -11.74 9.49
CA PRO A 285 -8.97 -11.74 8.44
C PRO A 285 -8.47 -10.31 8.28
N THR A 286 -7.20 -10.15 8.02
CA THR A 286 -6.61 -8.84 7.72
C THR A 286 -7.28 -8.31 6.47
N ASP A 287 -7.76 -7.08 6.51
CA ASP A 287 -8.34 -6.40 5.36
C ASP A 287 -7.25 -6.20 4.31
N ILE A 288 -7.42 -6.74 3.11
CA ILE A 288 -6.36 -6.79 2.09
C ILE A 288 -6.37 -5.55 1.22
N ASP A 289 -7.53 -4.93 1.03
CA ASP A 289 -7.66 -3.67 0.28
C ASP A 289 -7.51 -2.44 1.18
N GLY A 290 -7.34 -2.64 2.49
CA GLY A 290 -7.12 -1.57 3.46
C GLY A 290 -8.34 -0.66 3.68
N SER A 291 -9.54 -1.11 3.38
CA SER A 291 -10.79 -0.33 3.59
C SER A 291 -11.48 -0.65 4.91
#